data_98b611163fbf5714bb8f04fba22014a9
#
_entry.id   98b611163fbf5714bb8f04fba22014a9
#
_cell.length_a   1.000
_cell.length_b   1.000
_cell.length_c   1.000
_cell.angle_alpha   90.00
_cell.angle_beta   90.00
_cell.angle_gamma   90.00
#
_symmetry.space_group_name_H-M   'P 1'
#
loop_
_entity.id
_entity.type
_entity.pdbx_description
1 polymer ?
#
loop_
_entity_poly.entity_id
_entity_poly.type
_entity_poly.pdbx_seq_one_letter_code
_entity_poly.pdbx_strand_id
1 'polypeptide(L)'
;MGTYANFYNSEDNDRVYDAESFAEWLRPFFRNGVFKDEMQVTANNDMTVTVAAGNAYVDGKTKCFDTAQTFTVEAAHATLSRIDNVIMRRDDVNRDFTVFIQKGAFSSEPVAPAITRENGIYDLVLAQIYVEAAAISIRQENITDTRPDLNLCGYVASTITQMDFKQFTDQWSDYISNFKKKNEDSFSIWENNRKEIIQAFEDAAEASFNEWYEKIKGQLDQDPNARLTELTNEHEDRLSLLEHMLIKNDITCPVQLETSAAGNPVLIVDADGKAILAVTQYKEAV
;
A
#
# COMPACT_ATOMS: atom_id res chain seq x y z
N MET A 1 -7.66 -3.71 -43.40
CA MET A 1 -8.38 -2.42 -43.28
C MET A 1 -8.29 -1.70 -44.61
N GLY A 2 -9.42 -1.31 -45.18
CA GLY A 2 -9.46 -0.48 -46.39
C GLY A 2 -9.27 0.99 -46.04
N THR A 3 -8.84 1.80 -47.00
CA THR A 3 -8.82 3.26 -46.85
C THR A 3 -10.25 3.77 -47.07
N TYR A 4 -10.79 4.51 -46.13
CA TYR A 4 -12.12 5.08 -46.19
C TYR A 4 -12.15 6.52 -45.63
N ALA A 5 -13.16 7.26 -46.11
CA ALA A 5 -13.45 8.60 -45.61
C ALA A 5 -14.93 8.65 -45.20
N ASN A 6 -15.23 9.22 -44.03
CA ASN A 6 -16.55 9.19 -43.43
C ASN A 6 -17.28 10.53 -43.56
N PHE A 7 -18.61 10.45 -43.53
CA PHE A 7 -19.55 11.56 -43.38
C PHE A 7 -19.58 12.55 -44.56
N TYR A 8 -19.34 12.04 -45.79
CA TYR A 8 -19.69 12.76 -46.98
C TYR A 8 -21.14 12.45 -47.37
N ASN A 9 -21.83 13.41 -47.99
CA ASN A 9 -23.16 13.16 -48.52
C ASN A 9 -23.11 12.07 -49.58
N SER A 10 -24.14 11.20 -49.60
CA SER A 10 -24.29 10.18 -50.64
C SER A 10 -24.73 10.82 -51.95
N GLU A 11 -24.07 10.45 -53.04
CA GLU A 11 -24.49 10.74 -54.43
C GLU A 11 -24.82 9.39 -55.08
N ASP A 12 -26.01 9.25 -55.63
CA ASP A 12 -26.51 8.02 -56.25
C ASP A 12 -26.42 6.75 -55.35
N ASN A 13 -26.60 6.89 -54.05
CA ASN A 13 -26.46 5.85 -53.03
C ASN A 13 -25.04 5.22 -52.92
N ASP A 14 -23.99 5.96 -53.26
CA ASP A 14 -22.62 5.48 -53.20
C ASP A 14 -22.08 5.32 -51.75
N ARG A 15 -22.77 5.91 -50.77
CA ARG A 15 -22.36 5.89 -49.35
C ARG A 15 -23.55 5.51 -48.47
N VAL A 16 -23.33 4.46 -47.67
CA VAL A 16 -24.27 4.01 -46.62
C VAL A 16 -23.50 3.94 -45.32
N TYR A 17 -23.98 4.64 -44.33
CA TYR A 17 -23.39 4.64 -42.99
C TYR A 17 -24.27 3.85 -42.04
N ASP A 18 -23.64 2.93 -41.32
CA ASP A 18 -24.29 2.10 -40.32
C ASP A 18 -23.67 2.35 -38.92
N ALA A 19 -24.10 1.58 -37.94
CA ALA A 19 -23.59 1.69 -36.58
C ALA A 19 -22.08 1.38 -36.49
N GLU A 20 -21.56 0.48 -37.34
CA GLU A 20 -20.13 0.15 -37.35
C GLU A 20 -19.31 1.31 -37.94
N SER A 21 -19.80 1.96 -39.00
CA SER A 21 -19.19 3.17 -39.57
C SER A 21 -19.04 4.29 -38.50
N PHE A 22 -20.04 4.44 -37.65
CA PHE A 22 -20.01 5.41 -36.56
C PHE A 22 -19.01 4.98 -35.47
N ALA A 23 -18.97 3.71 -35.07
CA ALA A 23 -18.04 3.17 -34.13
C ALA A 23 -16.57 3.30 -34.61
N GLU A 24 -16.33 3.00 -35.92
CA GLU A 24 -15.00 3.17 -36.51
C GLU A 24 -14.54 4.62 -36.49
N TRP A 25 -15.47 5.56 -36.72
CA TRP A 25 -15.14 7.00 -36.62
C TRP A 25 -14.78 7.42 -35.20
N LEU A 26 -15.47 6.91 -34.16
CA LEU A 26 -15.18 7.23 -32.76
C LEU A 26 -13.91 6.57 -32.24
N ARG A 27 -13.55 5.40 -32.77
CA ARG A 27 -12.42 4.57 -32.27
C ARG A 27 -11.10 5.33 -32.12
N PRO A 28 -10.66 6.19 -33.06
CA PRO A 28 -9.39 6.90 -32.92
C PRO A 28 -9.41 8.03 -31.89
N PHE A 29 -10.56 8.48 -31.41
CA PHE A 29 -10.65 9.63 -30.51
C PHE A 29 -10.57 9.28 -29.03
N PHE A 30 -10.89 8.03 -28.67
CA PHE A 30 -10.95 7.60 -27.28
C PHE A 30 -10.26 6.25 -27.09
N ARG A 31 -9.61 6.11 -25.95
CA ARG A 31 -9.07 4.83 -25.49
C ARG A 31 -10.17 3.97 -24.88
N ASN A 32 -10.05 2.65 -25.04
CA ASN A 32 -10.92 1.67 -24.40
C ASN A 32 -10.78 1.75 -22.88
N GLY A 33 -11.89 1.59 -22.17
CA GLY A 33 -11.89 1.62 -20.72
C GLY A 33 -13.27 1.93 -20.12
N VAL A 34 -13.26 2.23 -18.85
CA VAL A 34 -14.41 2.75 -18.10
C VAL A 34 -14.26 4.25 -17.84
N PHE A 35 -15.37 4.93 -17.58
CA PHE A 35 -15.29 6.35 -17.24
C PHE A 35 -14.71 6.51 -15.82
N LYS A 36 -14.00 7.62 -15.63
CA LYS A 36 -13.35 7.91 -14.35
C LYS A 36 -14.38 7.93 -13.22
N ASP A 37 -14.01 7.35 -12.07
CA ASP A 37 -14.82 7.24 -10.87
C ASP A 37 -16.09 6.37 -11.00
N GLU A 38 -16.28 5.69 -12.14
CA GLU A 38 -17.40 4.80 -12.41
C GLU A 38 -16.99 3.32 -12.38
N MET A 39 -17.98 2.42 -12.26
CA MET A 39 -17.80 0.95 -12.27
C MET A 39 -16.79 0.45 -11.21
N GLN A 40 -16.71 1.11 -10.05
CA GLN A 40 -15.88 0.66 -8.95
C GLN A 40 -16.41 -0.66 -8.37
N VAL A 41 -15.47 -1.55 -8.02
CA VAL A 41 -15.79 -2.81 -7.35
C VAL A 41 -15.57 -2.66 -5.86
N THR A 42 -16.60 -2.97 -5.07
CA THR A 42 -16.58 -2.91 -3.61
C THR A 42 -16.99 -4.23 -2.99
N ALA A 43 -16.38 -4.57 -1.87
CA ALA A 43 -16.73 -5.75 -1.08
C ALA A 43 -17.95 -5.48 -0.20
N ASN A 44 -18.83 -6.49 -0.07
CA ASN A 44 -20.00 -6.40 0.82
C ASN A 44 -19.72 -7.06 2.20
N ASN A 45 -18.47 -7.49 2.47
CA ASN A 45 -18.04 -8.21 3.68
C ASN A 45 -18.71 -9.58 3.87
N ASP A 46 -19.19 -10.15 2.79
CA ASP A 46 -19.62 -11.54 2.64
C ASP A 46 -18.97 -12.13 1.37
N MET A 47 -19.50 -13.22 0.82
CA MET A 47 -19.01 -13.79 -0.44
C MET A 47 -19.63 -13.10 -1.66
N THR A 48 -19.87 -11.79 -1.58
CA THR A 48 -20.36 -10.98 -2.72
C THR A 48 -19.56 -9.70 -2.90
N VAL A 49 -19.55 -9.19 -4.12
CA VAL A 49 -18.98 -7.90 -4.49
C VAL A 49 -20.02 -7.11 -5.29
N THR A 50 -19.96 -5.80 -5.18
CA THR A 50 -20.83 -4.89 -5.92
C THR A 50 -20.00 -4.09 -6.91
N VAL A 51 -20.41 -4.08 -8.17
CA VAL A 51 -19.91 -3.20 -9.22
C VAL A 51 -20.84 -1.99 -9.29
N ALA A 52 -20.30 -0.80 -9.09
CA ALA A 52 -21.07 0.43 -9.15
C ALA A 52 -21.63 0.68 -10.57
N ALA A 53 -22.69 1.48 -10.66
CA ALA A 53 -23.17 2.01 -11.91
C ALA A 53 -22.07 2.76 -12.67
N GLY A 54 -22.20 2.85 -14.00
CA GLY A 54 -21.22 3.57 -14.80
C GLY A 54 -21.25 3.22 -16.27
N ASN A 55 -20.34 3.80 -17.02
CA ASN A 55 -20.23 3.69 -18.45
C ASN A 55 -18.92 3.01 -18.85
N ALA A 56 -19.01 2.22 -19.91
CA ALA A 56 -17.86 1.60 -20.55
C ALA A 56 -17.82 1.99 -22.04
N TYR A 57 -16.61 2.11 -22.56
CA TYR A 57 -16.33 2.38 -23.96
C TYR A 57 -15.31 1.38 -24.49
N VAL A 58 -15.62 0.69 -25.57
CA VAL A 58 -14.70 -0.22 -26.26
C VAL A 58 -14.89 -0.10 -27.77
N ASP A 59 -13.83 0.34 -28.46
CA ASP A 59 -13.74 0.45 -29.91
C ASP A 59 -14.93 1.15 -30.59
N GLY A 60 -15.32 2.30 -30.04
CA GLY A 60 -16.40 3.11 -30.55
C GLY A 60 -17.81 2.70 -30.09
N LYS A 61 -17.94 1.62 -29.34
CA LYS A 61 -19.21 1.13 -28.76
C LYS A 61 -19.26 1.44 -27.27
N THR A 62 -20.44 1.72 -26.74
CA THR A 62 -20.63 2.10 -25.33
C THR A 62 -21.76 1.31 -24.68
N LYS A 63 -21.68 1.12 -23.37
CA LYS A 63 -22.77 0.64 -22.54
C LYS A 63 -22.86 1.47 -21.27
N CYS A 64 -24.08 1.87 -20.93
CA CYS A 64 -24.40 2.45 -19.64
C CYS A 64 -25.01 1.38 -18.74
N PHE A 65 -24.44 1.20 -17.56
CA PHE A 65 -25.01 0.42 -16.46
C PHE A 65 -25.57 1.44 -15.46
N ASP A 66 -26.86 1.64 -15.49
CA ASP A 66 -27.59 2.67 -14.72
C ASP A 66 -27.76 2.33 -13.25
N THR A 67 -27.53 1.06 -12.89
CA THR A 67 -27.64 0.56 -11.52
C THR A 67 -26.42 -0.27 -11.13
N ALA A 68 -26.07 -0.24 -9.86
CA ALA A 68 -25.06 -1.12 -9.31
C ALA A 68 -25.51 -2.58 -9.39
N GLN A 69 -24.55 -3.48 -9.64
CA GLN A 69 -24.81 -4.91 -9.79
C GLN A 69 -24.00 -5.69 -8.75
N THR A 70 -24.66 -6.62 -8.06
CA THR A 70 -24.02 -7.49 -7.06
C THR A 70 -23.76 -8.87 -7.65
N PHE A 71 -22.55 -9.38 -7.45
CA PHE A 71 -22.10 -10.67 -7.95
C PHE A 71 -21.63 -11.55 -6.79
N THR A 72 -21.99 -12.84 -6.84
CA THR A 72 -21.50 -13.82 -5.87
C THR A 72 -20.14 -14.35 -6.29
N VAL A 73 -19.17 -14.28 -5.39
CA VAL A 73 -17.88 -14.95 -5.52
C VAL A 73 -18.05 -16.40 -5.10
N GLU A 74 -17.64 -17.35 -5.92
CA GLU A 74 -17.76 -18.76 -5.58
C GLU A 74 -16.98 -19.09 -4.30
N ALA A 75 -17.41 -20.12 -3.56
CA ALA A 75 -16.80 -20.54 -2.31
C ALA A 75 -15.29 -20.78 -2.45
N ALA A 76 -14.55 -20.44 -1.40
CA ALA A 76 -13.12 -20.68 -1.31
C ALA A 76 -12.81 -22.18 -1.20
N HIS A 77 -11.61 -22.56 -1.61
CA HIS A 77 -11.08 -23.89 -1.35
C HIS A 77 -10.51 -23.96 0.07
N ALA A 78 -10.53 -25.14 0.69
CA ALA A 78 -10.10 -25.30 2.08
C ALA A 78 -8.61 -24.95 2.31
N THR A 79 -7.72 -25.16 1.33
CA THR A 79 -6.26 -25.06 1.50
C THR A 79 -5.54 -24.28 0.42
N LEU A 80 -6.22 -23.90 -0.66
CA LEU A 80 -5.61 -23.19 -1.79
C LEU A 80 -6.33 -21.86 -2.04
N SER A 81 -5.58 -20.87 -2.41
CA SER A 81 -6.10 -19.55 -2.81
C SER A 81 -6.31 -19.46 -4.33
N ARG A 82 -7.01 -18.43 -4.78
CA ARG A 82 -7.17 -18.10 -6.20
C ARG A 82 -7.31 -16.59 -6.40
N ILE A 83 -7.14 -16.14 -7.64
CA ILE A 83 -7.46 -14.77 -8.05
C ILE A 83 -8.58 -14.83 -9.09
N ASP A 84 -9.70 -14.18 -8.80
CA ASP A 84 -10.83 -14.05 -9.72
C ASP A 84 -10.80 -12.65 -10.39
N ASN A 85 -11.13 -12.56 -11.68
CA ASN A 85 -11.27 -11.28 -12.37
C ASN A 85 -12.74 -10.85 -12.37
N VAL A 86 -13.03 -9.61 -12.02
CA VAL A 86 -14.31 -8.95 -12.32
C VAL A 86 -14.19 -8.32 -13.69
N ILE A 87 -14.88 -8.89 -14.67
CA ILE A 87 -14.75 -8.52 -16.08
C ILE A 87 -15.99 -7.79 -16.55
N MET A 88 -15.79 -6.70 -17.27
CA MET A 88 -16.75 -6.13 -18.19
C MET A 88 -16.34 -6.55 -19.60
N ARG A 89 -17.20 -7.32 -20.25
CA ARG A 89 -16.98 -7.88 -21.60
C ARG A 89 -17.86 -7.21 -22.61
N ARG A 90 -17.25 -6.70 -23.70
CA ARG A 90 -17.97 -6.44 -24.94
C ARG A 90 -18.04 -7.74 -25.75
N ASP A 91 -19.22 -8.06 -26.23
CA ASP A 91 -19.48 -9.22 -27.07
C ASP A 91 -20.22 -8.77 -28.36
N ASP A 92 -19.50 -8.81 -29.48
CA ASP A 92 -20.07 -8.39 -30.77
C ASP A 92 -21.03 -9.42 -31.37
N VAL A 93 -20.95 -10.69 -30.96
CA VAL A 93 -21.87 -11.74 -31.39
C VAL A 93 -23.24 -11.53 -30.75
N ASN A 94 -23.25 -11.32 -29.44
CA ASN A 94 -24.48 -11.03 -28.72
C ASN A 94 -24.89 -9.55 -28.80
N ARG A 95 -24.01 -8.70 -29.31
CA ARG A 95 -24.21 -7.25 -29.47
C ARG A 95 -24.57 -6.56 -28.15
N ASP A 96 -23.83 -6.92 -27.07
CA ASP A 96 -24.04 -6.39 -25.75
C ASP A 96 -22.74 -6.34 -24.96
N PHE A 97 -22.79 -5.66 -23.80
CA PHE A 97 -21.76 -5.66 -22.77
C PHE A 97 -22.32 -6.32 -21.52
N THR A 98 -21.54 -7.20 -20.92
CA THR A 98 -21.92 -7.91 -19.70
C THR A 98 -20.85 -7.79 -18.65
N VAL A 99 -21.25 -7.79 -17.37
CA VAL A 99 -20.33 -7.88 -16.23
C VAL A 99 -20.46 -9.27 -15.61
N PHE A 100 -19.33 -9.90 -15.28
CA PHE A 100 -19.32 -11.20 -14.62
C PHE A 100 -18.01 -11.41 -13.87
N ILE A 101 -17.96 -12.43 -13.01
CA ILE A 101 -16.75 -12.88 -12.35
C ILE A 101 -16.17 -14.06 -13.12
N GLN A 102 -14.94 -13.90 -13.61
CA GLN A 102 -14.15 -14.98 -14.18
C GLN A 102 -13.33 -15.63 -13.07
N LYS A 103 -13.69 -16.86 -12.71
CA LYS A 103 -13.02 -17.63 -11.67
C LYS A 103 -11.61 -18.03 -12.08
N GLY A 104 -10.65 -17.83 -11.19
CA GLY A 104 -9.28 -18.29 -11.34
C GLY A 104 -9.05 -19.74 -10.91
N ALA A 105 -7.89 -20.26 -11.22
CA ALA A 105 -7.45 -21.58 -10.79
C ALA A 105 -6.98 -21.54 -9.32
N PHE A 106 -7.27 -22.61 -8.57
CA PHE A 106 -6.74 -22.79 -7.24
C PHE A 106 -5.25 -23.14 -7.27
N SER A 107 -4.45 -22.42 -6.49
CA SER A 107 -3.00 -22.62 -6.42
C SER A 107 -2.44 -22.16 -5.07
N SER A 108 -1.26 -22.65 -4.71
CA SER A 108 -0.44 -22.06 -3.64
C SER A 108 0.14 -20.70 -4.04
N GLU A 109 0.36 -20.50 -5.34
CA GLU A 109 0.78 -19.24 -5.96
C GLU A 109 -0.26 -18.89 -7.05
N PRO A 110 -1.39 -18.26 -6.66
CA PRO A 110 -2.48 -18.04 -7.60
C PRO A 110 -2.13 -16.94 -8.61
N VAL A 111 -2.52 -17.18 -9.84
CA VAL A 111 -2.38 -16.24 -10.95
C VAL A 111 -3.77 -15.91 -11.49
N ALA A 112 -4.00 -14.64 -11.82
CA ALA A 112 -5.23 -14.20 -12.43
C ALA A 112 -5.47 -14.90 -13.79
N PRO A 113 -6.71 -15.26 -14.13
CA PRO A 113 -7.02 -15.89 -15.40
C PRO A 113 -6.77 -14.94 -16.58
N ALA A 114 -6.41 -15.51 -17.73
CA ALA A 114 -6.18 -14.75 -18.95
C ALA A 114 -7.48 -14.08 -19.44
N ILE A 115 -7.34 -12.88 -19.99
CA ILE A 115 -8.43 -12.10 -20.59
C ILE A 115 -8.53 -12.39 -22.08
N THR A 116 -9.70 -12.17 -22.65
CA THR A 116 -9.97 -12.36 -24.08
C THR A 116 -10.12 -11.01 -24.78
N ARG A 117 -9.35 -10.79 -25.85
CA ARG A 117 -9.43 -9.58 -26.70
C ARG A 117 -9.31 -9.95 -28.18
N GLU A 118 -10.10 -10.91 -28.60
CA GLU A 118 -10.11 -11.45 -29.97
C GLU A 118 -11.49 -11.95 -30.36
N ASN A 119 -11.71 -12.20 -31.65
CA ASN A 119 -12.94 -12.81 -32.18
C ASN A 119 -14.24 -12.07 -31.79
N GLY A 120 -14.21 -10.74 -31.76
CA GLY A 120 -15.38 -9.94 -31.40
C GLY A 120 -15.63 -9.86 -29.88
N ILE A 121 -14.76 -10.44 -29.08
CA ILE A 121 -14.78 -10.32 -27.61
C ILE A 121 -13.70 -9.33 -27.18
N TYR A 122 -14.05 -8.46 -26.22
CA TYR A 122 -13.08 -7.57 -25.59
C TYR A 122 -13.34 -7.43 -24.08
N ASP A 123 -12.40 -7.92 -23.30
CA ASP A 123 -12.47 -7.90 -21.84
C ASP A 123 -11.73 -6.68 -21.25
N LEU A 124 -12.42 -6.00 -20.33
CA LEU A 124 -11.83 -5.03 -19.40
C LEU A 124 -11.93 -5.61 -17.98
N VAL A 125 -10.81 -5.74 -17.29
CA VAL A 125 -10.78 -6.20 -15.90
C VAL A 125 -10.97 -5.00 -14.99
N LEU A 126 -12.11 -4.93 -14.34
CA LEU A 126 -12.44 -3.84 -13.40
C LEU A 126 -11.67 -3.96 -12.10
N ALA A 127 -11.57 -5.18 -11.58
CA ALA A 127 -10.82 -5.51 -10.39
C ALA A 127 -10.40 -6.98 -10.36
N GLN A 128 -9.39 -7.28 -9.56
CA GLN A 128 -8.98 -8.64 -9.21
C GLN A 128 -9.33 -8.91 -7.76
N ILE A 129 -9.93 -10.08 -7.48
CA ILE A 129 -10.32 -10.50 -6.16
C ILE A 129 -9.40 -11.64 -5.72
N TYR A 130 -8.61 -11.41 -4.67
CA TYR A 130 -7.85 -12.47 -4.04
C TYR A 130 -8.72 -13.24 -3.06
N VAL A 131 -9.04 -14.48 -3.40
CA VAL A 131 -9.84 -15.39 -2.57
C VAL A 131 -8.90 -16.30 -1.79
N GLU A 132 -8.75 -16.01 -0.51
CA GLU A 132 -7.91 -16.79 0.40
C GLU A 132 -8.46 -18.21 0.62
N ALA A 133 -7.57 -19.13 1.02
CA ALA A 133 -7.98 -20.44 1.45
C ALA A 133 -8.95 -20.34 2.64
N ALA A 134 -10.01 -21.15 2.61
CA ALA A 134 -11.06 -21.18 3.63
C ALA A 134 -11.77 -19.83 3.91
N ALA A 135 -11.67 -18.85 3.01
CA ALA A 135 -12.37 -17.58 3.17
C ALA A 135 -13.88 -17.78 3.21
N ILE A 136 -14.54 -17.10 4.14
CA ILE A 136 -16.01 -17.06 4.30
C ILE A 136 -16.58 -15.70 3.91
N SER A 137 -15.71 -14.72 3.65
CA SER A 137 -16.08 -13.38 3.22
C SER A 137 -14.95 -12.74 2.41
N ILE A 138 -15.30 -11.82 1.53
CA ILE A 138 -14.38 -10.95 0.79
C ILE A 138 -14.42 -9.58 1.44
N ARG A 139 -13.24 -9.04 1.77
CA ARG A 139 -13.05 -7.68 2.31
C ARG A 139 -12.46 -6.78 1.24
N GLN A 140 -12.56 -5.47 1.44
CA GLN A 140 -12.04 -4.51 0.46
C GLN A 140 -10.53 -4.65 0.22
N GLU A 141 -9.76 -5.06 1.21
CA GLU A 141 -8.33 -5.34 1.09
C GLU A 141 -7.99 -6.52 0.17
N ASN A 142 -8.96 -7.42 -0.07
CA ASN A 142 -8.84 -8.53 -1.01
C ASN A 142 -9.10 -8.11 -2.47
N ILE A 143 -9.54 -6.88 -2.71
CA ILE A 143 -9.89 -6.37 -4.03
C ILE A 143 -8.82 -5.39 -4.51
N THR A 144 -8.16 -5.75 -5.59
CA THR A 144 -7.23 -4.86 -6.30
C THR A 144 -7.96 -4.17 -7.44
N ASP A 145 -8.09 -2.85 -7.39
CA ASP A 145 -8.66 -2.05 -8.46
C ASP A 145 -7.70 -2.01 -9.66
N THR A 146 -8.13 -2.55 -10.80
CA THR A 146 -7.33 -2.61 -12.03
C THR A 146 -7.79 -1.63 -13.09
N ARG A 147 -8.77 -0.78 -12.81
CA ARG A 147 -9.25 0.25 -13.75
C ARG A 147 -8.15 1.25 -14.16
N PRO A 148 -7.18 1.63 -13.32
CA PRO A 148 -6.06 2.49 -13.75
C PRO A 148 -5.06 1.80 -14.69
N ASP A 149 -5.00 0.47 -14.72
CA ASP A 149 -4.07 -0.30 -15.55
C ASP A 149 -4.55 -0.38 -16.99
N LEU A 150 -3.83 0.24 -17.91
CA LEU A 150 -4.15 0.26 -19.34
C LEU A 150 -4.06 -1.12 -20.01
N ASN A 151 -3.32 -2.06 -19.44
CA ASN A 151 -3.23 -3.41 -19.96
C ASN A 151 -4.45 -4.25 -19.58
N LEU A 152 -5.09 -3.94 -18.45
CA LEU A 152 -6.22 -4.70 -17.92
C LEU A 152 -7.56 -4.02 -18.21
N CYS A 153 -7.68 -2.73 -17.94
CA CYS A 153 -8.91 -1.96 -18.14
C CYS A 153 -8.62 -0.63 -18.83
N GLY A 154 -8.10 0.32 -18.12
CA GLY A 154 -7.94 1.71 -18.54
C GLY A 154 -9.14 2.58 -18.22
N TYR A 155 -8.89 3.90 -18.19
CA TYR A 155 -9.95 4.91 -18.20
C TYR A 155 -10.12 5.46 -19.61
N VAL A 156 -11.37 5.74 -19.97
CA VAL A 156 -11.70 6.44 -21.22
C VAL A 156 -11.01 7.80 -21.19
N ALA A 157 -10.14 8.02 -22.13
CA ALA A 157 -9.40 9.27 -22.27
C ALA A 157 -9.30 9.66 -23.75
N SER A 158 -9.30 10.95 -24.03
CA SER A 158 -9.05 11.45 -25.38
C SER A 158 -7.63 11.08 -25.84
N THR A 159 -7.51 10.59 -27.06
CA THR A 159 -6.23 10.33 -27.71
C THR A 159 -5.65 11.57 -28.36
N ILE A 160 -6.44 12.66 -28.47
CA ILE A 160 -6.06 13.90 -29.15
C ILE A 160 -5.03 14.71 -28.37
N THR A 161 -5.02 14.58 -27.04
CA THR A 161 -4.01 15.19 -26.16
C THR A 161 -3.17 14.09 -25.52
N GLN A 162 -2.08 13.72 -26.18
CA GLN A 162 -1.08 12.86 -25.55
C GLN A 162 -0.28 13.67 -24.52
N MET A 163 -0.75 13.71 -23.29
CA MET A 163 0.21 13.80 -22.18
C MET A 163 0.82 12.41 -22.02
N ASP A 164 2.14 12.34 -22.07
CA ASP A 164 2.88 11.10 -21.85
C ASP A 164 2.80 10.73 -20.35
N PHE A 165 1.66 10.12 -19.97
CA PHE A 165 1.44 9.62 -18.62
C PHE A 165 2.47 8.57 -18.21
N LYS A 166 3.11 7.90 -19.19
CA LYS A 166 4.16 6.94 -18.90
C LYS A 166 5.36 7.62 -18.26
N GLN A 167 5.80 8.74 -18.80
CA GLN A 167 6.91 9.51 -18.23
C GLN A 167 6.60 9.98 -16.80
N PHE A 168 5.36 10.43 -16.55
CA PHE A 168 4.93 10.82 -15.20
C PHE A 168 4.89 9.62 -14.25
N THR A 169 4.35 8.49 -14.69
CA THR A 169 4.26 7.26 -13.88
C THR A 169 5.66 6.71 -13.58
N ASP A 170 6.56 6.72 -14.55
CA ASP A 170 7.95 6.30 -14.37
C ASP A 170 8.66 7.21 -13.35
N GLN A 171 8.55 8.53 -13.50
CA GLN A 171 9.12 9.50 -12.56
C GLN A 171 8.55 9.36 -11.15
N TRP A 172 7.24 9.12 -11.02
CA TRP A 172 6.59 8.88 -9.74
C TRP A 172 7.07 7.57 -9.10
N SER A 173 7.19 6.50 -9.88
CA SER A 173 7.72 5.22 -9.42
C SER A 173 9.17 5.36 -8.93
N ASP A 174 10.00 6.06 -9.69
CA ASP A 174 11.39 6.34 -9.31
C ASP A 174 11.46 7.20 -8.03
N TYR A 175 10.61 8.21 -7.94
CA TYR A 175 10.53 9.04 -6.74
C TYR A 175 10.15 8.22 -5.49
N ILE A 176 9.11 7.39 -5.58
CA ILE A 176 8.67 6.53 -4.47
C ILE A 176 9.74 5.50 -4.11
N SER A 177 10.38 4.90 -5.10
CA SER A 177 11.47 3.93 -4.87
C SER A 177 12.66 4.58 -4.15
N ASN A 178 13.07 5.77 -4.59
CA ASN A 178 14.14 6.53 -3.96
C ASN A 178 13.76 6.99 -2.54
N PHE A 179 12.50 7.40 -2.33
CA PHE A 179 11.99 7.78 -1.03
C PHE A 179 12.00 6.60 -0.05
N LYS A 180 11.52 5.43 -0.47
CA LYS A 180 11.56 4.20 0.33
C LYS A 180 12.99 3.83 0.71
N LYS A 181 13.89 3.79 -0.27
CA LYS A 181 15.31 3.48 -0.04
C LYS A 181 15.95 4.45 0.94
N LYS A 182 15.72 5.76 0.78
CA LYS A 182 16.26 6.77 1.69
C LYS A 182 15.75 6.58 3.13
N ASN A 183 14.49 6.20 3.31
CA ASN A 183 13.93 5.92 4.63
C ASN A 183 14.53 4.65 5.24
N GLU A 184 14.69 3.58 4.46
CA GLU A 184 15.32 2.33 4.88
C GLU A 184 16.78 2.55 5.30
N ASP A 185 17.55 3.30 4.50
CA ASP A 185 18.93 3.67 4.80
C ASP A 185 19.01 4.49 6.11
N SER A 186 18.12 5.48 6.26
CA SER A 186 18.05 6.31 7.47
C SER A 186 17.68 5.49 8.71
N PHE A 187 16.75 4.56 8.59
CA PHE A 187 16.35 3.66 9.67
C PHE A 187 17.49 2.72 10.06
N SER A 188 18.21 2.17 9.08
CA SER A 188 19.36 1.30 9.32
C SER A 188 20.50 2.04 10.04
N ILE A 189 20.77 3.29 9.66
CA ILE A 189 21.76 4.14 10.35
C ILE A 189 21.32 4.40 11.80
N TRP A 190 20.06 4.74 12.01
CA TRP A 190 19.51 4.96 13.36
C TRP A 190 19.60 3.69 14.21
N GLU A 191 19.24 2.52 13.66
CA GLU A 191 19.30 1.24 14.37
C GLU A 191 20.74 0.90 14.79
N ASN A 192 21.71 1.09 13.88
CA ASN A 192 23.11 0.82 14.18
C ASN A 192 23.66 1.76 15.25
N ASN A 193 23.37 3.07 15.15
CA ASN A 193 23.78 4.03 16.17
C ASN A 193 23.19 3.68 17.55
N ARG A 194 21.94 3.22 17.58
CA ARG A 194 21.30 2.78 18.82
C ARG A 194 21.97 1.55 19.42
N LYS A 195 22.33 0.57 18.59
CA LYS A 195 23.06 -0.64 19.02
C LYS A 195 24.42 -0.28 19.63
N GLU A 196 25.16 0.63 18.99
CA GLU A 196 26.46 1.11 19.49
C GLU A 196 26.31 1.82 20.85
N ILE A 197 25.29 2.66 21.02
CA ILE A 197 25.01 3.35 22.29
C ILE A 197 24.68 2.34 23.40
N ILE A 198 23.84 1.34 23.11
CA ILE A 198 23.46 0.30 24.08
C ILE A 198 24.70 -0.52 24.47
N GLN A 199 25.51 -0.94 23.50
CA GLN A 199 26.72 -1.70 23.77
C GLN A 199 27.71 -0.90 24.62
N ALA A 200 27.94 0.38 24.33
CA ALA A 200 28.79 1.24 25.09
C ALA A 200 28.28 1.42 26.54
N PHE A 201 26.95 1.46 26.72
CA PHE A 201 26.34 1.50 28.04
C PHE A 201 26.55 0.19 28.81
N GLU A 202 26.36 -0.96 28.19
CA GLU A 202 26.57 -2.28 28.78
C GLU A 202 28.03 -2.45 29.20
N ASP A 203 28.98 -2.12 28.31
CA ASP A 203 30.42 -2.19 28.59
C ASP A 203 30.83 -1.29 29.76
N ALA A 204 30.27 -0.06 29.81
CA ALA A 204 30.54 0.87 30.92
C ALA A 204 29.92 0.39 32.24
N ALA A 205 28.73 -0.20 32.19
CA ALA A 205 28.09 -0.76 33.40
C ALA A 205 28.85 -1.98 33.92
N GLU A 206 29.33 -2.86 33.03
CA GLU A 206 30.14 -4.02 33.41
C GLU A 206 31.47 -3.59 34.00
N ALA A 207 32.16 -2.64 33.37
CA ALA A 207 33.42 -2.09 33.91
C ALA A 207 33.23 -1.47 35.31
N SER A 208 32.18 -0.68 35.50
CA SER A 208 31.85 -0.08 36.79
C SER A 208 31.50 -1.12 37.86
N PHE A 209 30.77 -2.17 37.47
CA PHE A 209 30.45 -3.28 38.36
C PHE A 209 31.71 -4.04 38.80
N ASN A 210 32.61 -4.33 37.88
CA ASN A 210 33.85 -5.04 38.14
C ASN A 210 34.79 -4.22 39.06
N GLU A 211 34.90 -2.90 38.82
CA GLU A 211 35.66 -2.00 39.69
C GLU A 211 35.08 -1.99 41.11
N TRP A 212 33.77 -1.86 41.26
CA TRP A 212 33.09 -1.92 42.53
C TRP A 212 33.29 -3.28 43.22
N TYR A 213 33.19 -4.39 42.48
CA TYR A 213 33.36 -5.74 43.00
C TYR A 213 34.78 -5.96 43.53
N GLU A 214 35.82 -5.58 42.79
CA GLU A 214 37.22 -5.71 43.21
C GLU A 214 37.54 -4.80 44.41
N LYS A 215 36.95 -3.62 44.49
CA LYS A 215 37.07 -2.73 45.65
C LYS A 215 36.43 -3.32 46.89
N ILE A 216 35.26 -3.90 46.83
CA ILE A 216 34.60 -4.61 47.92
C ILE A 216 35.44 -5.81 48.37
N LYS A 217 35.92 -6.60 47.44
CA LYS A 217 36.74 -7.76 47.70
C LYS A 217 38.04 -7.38 48.42
N GLY A 218 38.70 -6.24 48.07
CA GLY A 218 39.86 -5.72 48.72
C GLY A 218 39.62 -5.15 50.12
N GLN A 219 38.36 -4.77 50.45
CA GLN A 219 37.96 -4.19 51.72
C GLN A 219 37.41 -5.20 52.75
N LEU A 220 37.29 -6.47 52.36
CA LEU A 220 36.73 -7.51 53.25
C LEU A 220 37.53 -7.71 54.56
N ASP A 221 38.75 -7.26 54.58
CA ASP A 221 39.67 -7.39 55.74
C ASP A 221 39.78 -6.12 56.64
N GLN A 222 38.93 -5.08 56.31
CA GLN A 222 38.97 -3.82 57.11
C GLN A 222 37.70 -3.62 57.93
N ASP A 223 37.72 -2.65 58.88
CA ASP A 223 36.65 -2.34 59.84
C ASP A 223 35.22 -2.29 59.10
N PRO A 224 34.24 -3.08 59.59
CA PRO A 224 32.90 -3.16 58.97
C PRO A 224 32.16 -1.83 58.90
N ASN A 225 32.35 -0.91 59.83
CA ASN A 225 31.64 0.38 59.88
C ASN A 225 32.20 1.39 58.84
N ALA A 226 33.52 1.45 58.68
CA ALA A 226 34.14 2.29 57.64
C ALA A 226 33.72 1.81 56.23
N ARG A 227 33.61 0.52 56.05
CA ARG A 227 33.21 -0.13 54.82
C ARG A 227 31.75 0.16 54.44
N LEU A 228 30.81 0.18 55.39
CA LEU A 228 29.41 0.47 55.13
C LEU A 228 29.23 1.92 54.64
N THR A 229 29.93 2.88 55.24
CA THR A 229 29.90 4.29 54.86
C THR A 229 30.43 4.50 53.42
N GLU A 230 31.51 3.82 53.07
CA GLU A 230 32.13 3.94 51.76
C GLU A 230 31.23 3.34 50.64
N LEU A 231 30.59 2.18 50.91
CA LEU A 231 29.62 1.56 50.03
C LEU A 231 28.38 2.43 49.76
N THR A 232 27.90 3.12 50.79
CA THR A 232 26.75 4.03 50.66
C THR A 232 27.09 5.20 49.76
N ASN A 233 28.25 5.82 49.96
CA ASN A 233 28.69 6.93 49.12
C ASN A 233 28.92 6.52 47.66
N GLU A 234 29.50 5.34 47.40
CA GLU A 234 29.62 4.81 46.02
C GLU A 234 28.29 4.54 45.36
N HIS A 235 27.30 4.07 46.09
CA HIS A 235 25.94 3.87 45.54
C HIS A 235 25.29 5.20 45.15
N GLU A 236 25.45 6.25 45.97
CA GLU A 236 24.93 7.58 45.65
C GLU A 236 25.61 8.19 44.41
N ASP A 237 26.96 8.05 44.32
CA ASP A 237 27.68 8.52 43.12
C ASP A 237 27.26 7.80 41.83
N ARG A 238 27.02 6.49 41.91
CA ARG A 238 26.58 5.69 40.77
C ARG A 238 25.14 6.02 40.34
N LEU A 239 24.25 6.24 41.30
CA LEU A 239 22.90 6.70 41.04
C LEU A 239 22.90 8.06 40.32
N SER A 240 23.72 8.99 40.79
CA SER A 240 23.91 10.31 40.19
C SER A 240 24.48 10.21 38.76
N LEU A 241 25.42 9.29 38.51
CA LEU A 241 25.98 9.06 37.19
C LEU A 241 24.94 8.47 36.22
N LEU A 242 24.14 7.49 36.69
CA LEU A 242 23.07 6.87 35.89
C LEU A 242 21.97 7.89 35.56
N GLU A 243 21.57 8.72 36.52
CA GLU A 243 20.63 9.82 36.29
C GLU A 243 21.18 10.81 35.27
N HIS A 244 22.45 11.14 35.33
CA HIS A 244 23.12 12.05 34.40
C HIS A 244 23.22 11.45 32.99
N MET A 245 23.48 10.14 32.86
CA MET A 245 23.53 9.43 31.60
C MET A 245 22.13 9.28 30.95
N LEU A 246 21.09 9.08 31.76
CA LEU A 246 19.70 9.02 31.31
C LEU A 246 19.19 10.38 30.80
N ILE A 247 19.64 11.48 31.45
CA ILE A 247 19.22 12.85 31.10
C ILE A 247 20.00 13.41 29.90
N LYS A 248 21.23 12.95 29.63
CA LYS A 248 22.16 13.52 28.64
C LYS A 248 22.27 12.80 27.34
N ASN A 249 21.59 11.69 27.12
CA ASN A 249 21.64 11.00 25.81
C ASN A 249 20.80 11.72 24.78
N ASP A 250 21.44 12.60 24.04
CA ASP A 250 20.94 13.21 22.80
C ASP A 250 20.72 12.13 21.75
N ILE A 251 19.51 11.58 21.68
CA ILE A 251 19.13 10.65 20.61
C ILE A 251 18.61 11.48 19.45
N THR A 252 19.41 11.63 18.41
CA THR A 252 18.97 12.20 17.13
C THR A 252 18.19 11.13 16.38
N CYS A 253 16.86 11.23 16.36
CA CYS A 253 16.00 10.38 15.54
C CYS A 253 15.54 11.14 14.28
N PRO A 254 15.75 10.63 13.07
CA PRO A 254 15.34 11.29 11.84
C PRO A 254 13.83 11.16 11.54
N VAL A 255 13.05 10.49 12.40
CA VAL A 255 11.63 10.25 12.18
C VAL A 255 10.80 11.12 13.13
N GLN A 256 9.98 12.03 12.57
CA GLN A 256 8.91 12.68 13.32
C GLN A 256 7.81 11.66 13.62
N LEU A 257 7.66 11.26 14.87
CA LEU A 257 6.51 10.49 15.33
C LEU A 257 5.43 11.47 15.80
N GLU A 258 4.32 11.54 15.10
CA GLU A 258 3.14 12.28 15.56
C GLU A 258 2.49 11.58 16.75
N THR A 259 2.09 12.39 17.73
CA THR A 259 1.51 11.95 19.00
C THR A 259 0.07 11.46 18.84
N SER A 260 -0.26 10.31 19.40
CA SER A 260 -1.64 9.90 19.62
C SER A 260 -2.15 10.43 20.99
N ALA A 261 -3.43 10.78 21.05
CA ALA A 261 -4.12 11.31 22.25
C ALA A 261 -4.21 10.34 23.45
N ALA A 262 -3.48 9.22 23.45
CA ALA A 262 -3.64 8.12 24.40
C ALA A 262 -2.48 7.95 25.41
N GLY A 263 -1.68 9.01 25.67
CA GLY A 263 -0.72 8.98 26.79
C GLY A 263 0.56 8.17 26.58
N ASN A 264 0.89 7.81 25.34
CA ASN A 264 2.17 7.16 25.05
C ASN A 264 3.34 8.15 25.09
N PRO A 265 4.57 7.69 25.39
CA PRO A 265 5.73 8.57 25.51
C PRO A 265 5.94 9.38 24.23
N VAL A 266 5.99 10.70 24.43
CA VAL A 266 6.17 11.67 23.36
C VAL A 266 7.65 11.89 23.14
N LEU A 267 8.12 11.71 21.92
CA LEU A 267 9.44 12.17 21.52
C LEU A 267 9.36 13.69 21.26
N ILE A 268 9.96 14.48 22.14
CA ILE A 268 10.04 15.93 21.96
C ILE A 268 11.32 16.24 21.21
N VAL A 269 11.23 16.93 20.11
CA VAL A 269 12.38 17.48 19.36
C VAL A 269 12.53 18.95 19.71
N ASP A 270 13.78 19.41 19.94
CA ASP A 270 14.08 20.83 20.13
C ASP A 270 13.98 21.62 18.80
N ALA A 271 14.20 22.93 18.87
CA ALA A 271 14.12 23.81 17.73
C ALA A 271 15.14 23.51 16.61
N ASP A 272 16.16 22.72 16.90
CA ASP A 272 17.22 22.29 15.98
C ASP A 272 17.00 20.86 15.45
N GLY A 273 15.87 20.22 15.77
CA GLY A 273 15.51 18.89 15.31
C GLY A 273 16.16 17.75 16.09
N LYS A 274 16.67 18.02 17.28
CA LYS A 274 17.32 17.08 18.17
C LYS A 274 16.30 16.44 19.10
N ALA A 275 16.21 15.11 19.12
CA ALA A 275 15.25 14.39 19.93
C ALA A 275 15.70 14.34 21.40
N ILE A 276 14.83 14.78 22.31
CA ILE A 276 15.01 14.68 23.76
C ILE A 276 14.03 13.63 24.26
N LEU A 277 14.54 12.59 24.93
CA LEU A 277 13.69 11.59 25.55
C LEU A 277 13.11 12.18 26.86
N ALA A 278 11.85 12.59 26.85
CA ALA A 278 11.18 12.98 28.08
C ALA A 278 10.52 11.74 28.72
N VAL A 279 11.02 11.33 29.86
CA VAL A 279 10.32 10.36 30.73
C VAL A 279 9.19 11.11 31.41
N THR A 280 7.95 10.95 30.97
CA THR A 280 6.79 11.45 31.70
C THR A 280 6.64 10.65 33.00
N GLN A 281 6.72 11.32 34.12
CA GLN A 281 6.34 10.73 35.40
C GLN A 281 4.87 10.31 35.33
N TYR A 282 4.61 9.04 35.61
CA TYR A 282 3.25 8.54 35.84
C TYR A 282 2.70 9.29 37.08
N LYS A 283 1.68 10.10 36.89
CA LYS A 283 0.80 10.50 38.00
C LYS A 283 -0.23 9.38 38.14
N GLU A 284 -0.08 8.58 39.19
CA GLU A 284 -1.18 7.74 39.64
C GLU A 284 -2.38 8.66 39.90
N ALA A 285 -3.49 8.37 39.23
CA ALA A 285 -4.78 8.96 39.57
C ALA A 285 -5.27 8.29 40.86
N VAL A 286 -5.51 9.11 41.88
CA VAL A 286 -6.21 8.75 43.11
C VAL A 286 -7.70 8.57 42.77
#